data_5179ed1d5960d8ae59e270a7464138c9
#
_entry.id   5179ed1d5960d8ae59e270a7464138c9
#
_cell.length_a   1.000
_cell.length_b   1.000
_cell.length_c   1.000
_cell.angle_alpha   90.00
_cell.angle_beta   90.00
_cell.angle_gamma   90.00
#
_symmetry.space_group_name_H-M   'P 1'
#
loop_
_entity.id
_entity.type
_entity.pdbx_description
1 polymer ?
#
loop_
_entity_poly.entity_id
_entity_poly.type
_entity_poly.pdbx_seq_one_letter_code
_entity_poly.pdbx_strand_id
1 'polypeptide(L)'
;MINHPNYVIITPARNEAQFIELTLKSIVAQTILPMKWVIVSDGSTDGTDEIVLKYVVGNPWIELVRMPKRKERHFAGKVLAFDAGYARVKDLNPDIIGNLDADVSIGPDHYEYLLSKYSEDQTLGVWGAPFREGSQQYNYSFSSIENVWGGCQLFRRECFEEIGGYIPVKGGCIDHIAVISARMKGWKTRTFTERVCIHHRSMGTADKGVLKARFRMGAKDYSVGNHPVWELFRSVYQMTKSPVVVGGLALAAGYTMSLLRKTDIPISRDLVAFSRREQLQRLRKVFARP
;
A
#
# COMPACT_ATOMS: atom_id res chain seq x y z
N MET A 1 -4.98 -28.21 -17.41
CA MET A 1 -4.11 -27.06 -17.01
C MET A 1 -5.00 -26.04 -16.34
N ILE A 2 -4.71 -25.65 -15.12
CA ILE A 2 -5.44 -24.57 -14.42
C ILE A 2 -5.06 -23.30 -15.16
N ASN A 3 -6.04 -22.64 -15.77
CA ASN A 3 -5.81 -21.37 -16.46
C ASN A 3 -5.74 -20.28 -15.38
N HIS A 4 -4.54 -19.83 -15.04
CA HIS A 4 -4.35 -18.74 -14.10
C HIS A 4 -4.67 -17.40 -14.76
N PRO A 5 -5.24 -16.43 -14.02
CA PRO A 5 -5.47 -15.09 -14.55
C PRO A 5 -4.14 -14.43 -14.92
N ASN A 6 -4.18 -13.66 -16.00
CA ASN A 6 -3.03 -12.88 -16.44
C ASN A 6 -2.79 -11.68 -15.50
N TYR A 7 -1.56 -11.50 -15.05
CA TYR A 7 -1.25 -10.40 -14.15
C TYR A 7 0.02 -9.65 -14.56
N VAL A 8 0.06 -8.41 -14.16
CA VAL A 8 1.22 -7.52 -14.32
C VAL A 8 1.64 -6.97 -12.96
N ILE A 9 2.92 -6.64 -12.82
CA ILE A 9 3.46 -6.01 -11.62
C ILE A 9 4.06 -4.66 -11.99
N ILE A 10 3.85 -3.65 -11.15
CA ILE A 10 4.46 -2.33 -11.26
C ILE A 10 5.19 -2.06 -9.95
N THR A 11 6.47 -1.72 -10.04
CA THR A 11 7.32 -1.42 -8.88
C THR A 11 7.92 -0.02 -9.01
N PRO A 12 7.32 0.99 -8.35
CA PRO A 12 7.98 2.28 -8.17
C PRO A 12 9.24 2.14 -7.32
N ALA A 13 10.39 2.60 -7.83
CA ALA A 13 11.67 2.53 -7.14
C ALA A 13 12.35 3.91 -7.12
N ARG A 14 12.91 4.31 -5.98
CA ARG A 14 13.74 5.51 -5.86
C ARG A 14 14.81 5.34 -4.80
N ASN A 15 16.06 5.15 -5.24
CA ASN A 15 17.20 4.89 -4.37
C ASN A 15 16.98 3.66 -3.49
N GLU A 16 16.83 2.51 -4.12
CA GLU A 16 16.53 1.21 -3.52
C GLU A 16 17.65 0.18 -3.74
N ALA A 17 18.87 0.62 -4.10
CA ALA A 17 20.00 -0.28 -4.37
C ALA A 17 20.29 -1.27 -3.23
N GLN A 18 19.98 -0.89 -1.99
CA GLN A 18 20.18 -1.75 -0.82
C GLN A 18 19.26 -2.98 -0.79
N PHE A 19 18.03 -2.86 -1.32
CA PHE A 19 17.00 -3.87 -1.11
C PHE A 19 16.43 -4.46 -2.41
N ILE A 20 16.46 -3.71 -3.52
CA ILE A 20 15.79 -4.08 -4.76
C ILE A 20 16.22 -5.45 -5.29
N GLU A 21 17.46 -5.87 -5.05
CA GLU A 21 17.93 -7.18 -5.49
C GLU A 21 17.21 -8.33 -4.78
N LEU A 22 16.81 -8.16 -3.51
CA LEU A 22 16.01 -9.13 -2.78
C LEU A 22 14.61 -9.26 -3.39
N THR A 23 14.01 -8.14 -3.78
CA THR A 23 12.73 -8.10 -4.50
C THR A 23 12.85 -8.82 -5.83
N LEU A 24 13.87 -8.47 -6.64
CA LEU A 24 14.13 -9.08 -7.94
C LEU A 24 14.25 -10.61 -7.84
N LYS A 25 15.09 -11.11 -6.95
CA LYS A 25 15.28 -12.54 -6.70
C LYS A 25 13.97 -13.23 -6.33
N SER A 26 13.15 -12.60 -5.50
CA SER A 26 11.90 -13.19 -5.03
C SER A 26 10.83 -13.29 -6.14
N ILE A 27 10.82 -12.36 -7.09
CA ILE A 27 9.86 -12.38 -8.20
C ILE A 27 10.31 -13.33 -9.30
N VAL A 28 11.58 -13.38 -9.62
CA VAL A 28 12.10 -14.34 -10.61
C VAL A 28 11.93 -15.79 -10.14
N ALA A 29 11.87 -16.01 -8.84
CA ALA A 29 11.66 -17.34 -8.24
C ALA A 29 10.19 -17.76 -8.09
N GLN A 30 9.21 -16.95 -8.57
CA GLN A 30 7.79 -17.29 -8.46
C GLN A 30 7.43 -18.49 -9.32
N THR A 31 6.54 -19.37 -8.80
CA THR A 31 5.97 -20.50 -9.55
C THR A 31 5.14 -20.08 -10.76
N ILE A 32 4.49 -18.91 -10.66
CA ILE A 32 3.75 -18.29 -11.75
C ILE A 32 4.34 -16.90 -11.99
N LEU A 33 4.91 -16.68 -13.16
CA LEU A 33 5.52 -15.40 -13.54
C LEU A 33 4.46 -14.42 -14.09
N PRO A 34 4.64 -13.10 -13.89
CA PRO A 34 3.77 -12.09 -14.49
C PRO A 34 3.95 -12.03 -16.01
N MET A 35 2.89 -11.62 -16.73
CA MET A 35 3.01 -11.28 -18.15
C MET A 35 4.07 -10.21 -18.39
N LYS A 36 4.11 -9.23 -17.49
CA LYS A 36 5.05 -8.11 -17.54
C LYS A 36 5.29 -7.58 -16.11
N TRP A 37 6.53 -7.28 -15.82
CA TRP A 37 6.93 -6.54 -14.62
C TRP A 37 7.63 -5.26 -15.02
N VAL A 38 7.04 -4.12 -14.68
CA VAL A 38 7.61 -2.80 -14.96
C VAL A 38 8.17 -2.21 -13.68
N ILE A 39 9.48 -2.02 -13.64
CA ILE A 39 10.17 -1.32 -12.56
C ILE A 39 10.39 0.10 -13.01
N VAL A 40 9.83 1.07 -12.27
CA VAL A 40 9.90 2.49 -12.63
C VAL A 40 10.86 3.19 -11.68
N SER A 41 12.04 3.53 -12.19
CA SER A 41 13.05 4.30 -11.47
C SER A 41 12.71 5.78 -11.49
N ASP A 42 12.31 6.32 -10.34
CA ASP A 42 11.95 7.74 -10.14
C ASP A 42 13.21 8.59 -9.87
N GLY A 43 14.12 8.62 -10.85
CA GLY A 43 15.35 9.38 -10.77
C GLY A 43 16.35 8.87 -9.74
N SER A 44 16.52 7.56 -9.61
CA SER A 44 17.52 6.95 -8.74
C SER A 44 18.94 7.35 -9.10
N THR A 45 19.85 7.38 -8.10
CA THR A 45 21.23 7.81 -8.25
C THR A 45 22.22 6.94 -7.45
N ASP A 46 21.75 5.82 -6.90
CA ASP A 46 22.47 4.98 -5.95
C ASP A 46 22.90 3.61 -6.50
N GLY A 47 22.73 3.37 -7.82
CA GLY A 47 22.99 2.08 -8.42
C GLY A 47 21.76 1.18 -8.55
N THR A 48 20.57 1.65 -8.19
CA THR A 48 19.31 0.89 -8.35
C THR A 48 19.11 0.41 -9.79
N ASP A 49 19.31 1.29 -10.75
CA ASP A 49 19.09 1.00 -12.18
C ASP A 49 20.03 -0.09 -12.70
N GLU A 50 21.29 -0.04 -12.31
CA GLU A 50 22.34 -0.99 -12.71
C GLU A 50 22.03 -2.39 -12.16
N ILE A 51 21.46 -2.49 -10.95
CA ILE A 51 21.03 -3.76 -10.38
C ILE A 51 19.87 -4.32 -11.18
N VAL A 52 18.84 -3.53 -11.47
CA VAL A 52 17.67 -3.96 -12.25
C VAL A 52 18.08 -4.45 -13.65
N LEU A 53 18.97 -3.73 -14.34
CA LEU A 53 19.40 -4.08 -15.70
C LEU A 53 20.04 -5.47 -15.79
N LYS A 54 20.70 -5.95 -14.73
CA LYS A 54 21.26 -7.33 -14.71
C LYS A 54 20.15 -8.39 -14.83
N TYR A 55 18.96 -8.11 -14.32
CA TYR A 55 17.82 -9.03 -14.39
C TYR A 55 17.01 -8.89 -15.69
N VAL A 56 16.99 -7.70 -16.28
CA VAL A 56 16.32 -7.48 -17.58
C VAL A 56 16.95 -8.33 -18.69
N VAL A 57 18.28 -8.48 -18.70
CA VAL A 57 19.02 -9.22 -19.75
C VAL A 57 18.54 -10.69 -19.83
N GLY A 58 18.25 -11.35 -18.74
CA GLY A 58 17.81 -12.76 -18.72
C GLY A 58 16.28 -12.96 -18.69
N ASN A 59 15.50 -11.87 -18.57
CA ASN A 59 14.07 -11.92 -18.32
C ASN A 59 13.33 -10.88 -19.20
N PRO A 60 12.93 -11.19 -20.44
CA PRO A 60 12.31 -10.23 -21.36
C PRO A 60 10.94 -9.67 -20.89
N TRP A 61 10.36 -10.32 -19.89
CA TRP A 61 9.13 -9.85 -19.22
C TRP A 61 9.40 -8.79 -18.15
N ILE A 62 10.66 -8.48 -17.82
CA ILE A 62 11.05 -7.38 -16.92
C ILE A 62 11.41 -6.16 -17.76
N GLU A 63 10.89 -5.00 -17.39
CA GLU A 63 11.18 -3.73 -18.05
C GLU A 63 11.59 -2.67 -17.03
N LEU A 64 12.69 -1.95 -17.31
CA LEU A 64 13.09 -0.77 -16.55
C LEU A 64 12.64 0.50 -17.29
N VAL A 65 11.80 1.29 -16.64
CA VAL A 65 11.40 2.63 -17.09
C VAL A 65 12.11 3.66 -16.20
N ARG A 66 12.77 4.64 -16.83
CA ARG A 66 13.45 5.72 -16.11
C ARG A 66 12.66 7.02 -16.23
N MET A 67 12.36 7.62 -15.09
CA MET A 67 11.74 8.94 -15.02
C MET A 67 12.82 10.02 -14.81
N PRO A 68 12.58 11.26 -15.25
CA PRO A 68 13.46 12.38 -14.96
C PRO A 68 13.63 12.60 -13.45
N LYS A 69 14.82 13.04 -13.06
CA LYS A 69 15.10 13.39 -11.66
C LYS A 69 14.16 14.50 -11.17
N ARG A 70 13.51 14.27 -10.03
CA ARG A 70 12.69 15.27 -9.35
C ARG A 70 13.40 15.77 -8.10
N LYS A 71 13.31 17.09 -7.84
CA LYS A 71 13.93 17.71 -6.66
C LYS A 71 13.25 17.26 -5.35
N GLU A 72 11.92 17.15 -5.33
CA GLU A 72 11.17 16.82 -4.13
C GLU A 72 10.84 15.32 -4.03
N ARG A 73 11.01 14.76 -2.83
CA ARG A 73 10.57 13.42 -2.49
C ARG A 73 9.25 13.51 -1.72
N HIS A 74 8.15 13.05 -2.31
CA HIS A 74 6.83 12.97 -1.69
C HIS A 74 6.04 11.76 -2.21
N PHE A 75 5.03 11.30 -1.46
CA PHE A 75 4.27 10.10 -1.82
C PHE A 75 3.49 10.21 -3.14
N ALA A 76 3.05 11.38 -3.54
CA ALA A 76 2.47 11.58 -4.88
C ALA A 76 3.44 11.16 -5.99
N GLY A 77 4.75 11.19 -5.73
CA GLY A 77 5.75 10.67 -6.65
C GLY A 77 5.67 9.17 -6.89
N LYS A 78 5.28 8.39 -5.87
CA LYS A 78 5.03 6.95 -6.04
C LYS A 78 3.87 6.72 -7.01
N VAL A 79 2.81 7.54 -6.94
CA VAL A 79 1.69 7.46 -7.88
C VAL A 79 2.14 7.77 -9.30
N LEU A 80 2.88 8.87 -9.52
CA LEU A 80 3.38 9.22 -10.85
C LEU A 80 4.26 8.12 -11.45
N ALA A 81 5.09 7.48 -10.63
CA ALA A 81 5.91 6.36 -11.07
C ALA A 81 5.04 5.12 -11.37
N PHE A 82 4.05 4.84 -10.54
CA PHE A 82 3.10 3.76 -10.79
C PHE A 82 2.32 3.99 -12.10
N ASP A 83 1.81 5.19 -12.33
CA ASP A 83 1.05 5.55 -13.54
C ASP A 83 1.92 5.43 -14.81
N ALA A 84 3.20 5.82 -14.72
CA ALA A 84 4.16 5.63 -15.82
C ALA A 84 4.37 4.13 -16.12
N GLY A 85 4.40 3.28 -15.10
CA GLY A 85 4.45 1.83 -15.24
C GLY A 85 3.14 1.26 -15.80
N TYR A 86 2.00 1.73 -15.31
CA TYR A 86 0.69 1.30 -15.78
C TYR A 86 0.48 1.61 -17.27
N ALA A 87 0.92 2.77 -17.72
CA ALA A 87 0.88 3.14 -19.13
C ALA A 87 1.63 2.16 -20.06
N ARG A 88 2.61 1.39 -19.53
CA ARG A 88 3.36 0.37 -20.29
C ARG A 88 2.62 -0.97 -20.40
N VAL A 89 1.64 -1.22 -19.55
CA VAL A 89 0.99 -2.54 -19.42
C VAL A 89 -0.51 -2.54 -19.65
N LYS A 90 -1.18 -1.38 -19.64
CA LYS A 90 -2.64 -1.29 -19.78
C LYS A 90 -3.18 -1.94 -21.08
N ASP A 91 -2.45 -1.81 -22.17
CA ASP A 91 -2.86 -2.33 -23.48
C ASP A 91 -2.60 -3.86 -23.63
N LEU A 92 -1.91 -4.48 -22.66
CA LEU A 92 -1.78 -5.94 -22.56
C LEU A 92 -3.06 -6.61 -22.05
N ASN A 93 -4.04 -5.83 -21.61
CA ASN A 93 -5.31 -6.29 -21.04
C ASN A 93 -5.13 -7.35 -19.92
N PRO A 94 -4.33 -7.06 -18.87
CA PRO A 94 -4.18 -7.99 -17.76
C PRO A 94 -5.50 -8.12 -16.98
N ASP A 95 -5.76 -9.27 -16.36
CA ASP A 95 -6.87 -9.46 -15.44
C ASP A 95 -6.58 -8.79 -14.08
N ILE A 96 -5.29 -8.75 -13.71
CA ILE A 96 -4.84 -8.28 -12.40
C ILE A 96 -3.68 -7.30 -12.55
N ILE A 97 -3.76 -6.20 -11.81
CA ILE A 97 -2.73 -5.17 -11.70
C ILE A 97 -2.13 -5.24 -10.29
N GLY A 98 -0.82 -5.48 -10.20
CA GLY A 98 -0.10 -5.55 -8.93
C GLY A 98 0.78 -4.32 -8.67
N ASN A 99 0.75 -3.79 -7.45
CA ASN A 99 1.81 -2.94 -6.91
C ASN A 99 2.70 -3.78 -6.01
N LEU A 100 4.00 -3.70 -6.21
CA LEU A 100 5.00 -4.29 -5.34
C LEU A 100 6.07 -3.24 -5.02
N ASP A 101 6.34 -3.00 -3.75
CA ASP A 101 7.40 -2.08 -3.35
C ASP A 101 8.80 -2.67 -3.58
N ALA A 102 9.77 -1.83 -3.90
CA ALA A 102 11.12 -2.23 -4.28
C ALA A 102 11.98 -2.78 -3.13
N ASP A 103 11.47 -2.72 -1.90
CA ASP A 103 12.09 -3.23 -0.68
C ASP A 103 11.29 -4.38 -0.03
N VAL A 104 10.48 -5.08 -0.84
CA VAL A 104 9.64 -6.20 -0.40
C VAL A 104 10.06 -7.49 -1.11
N SER A 105 10.22 -8.57 -0.36
CA SER A 105 10.36 -9.92 -0.93
C SER A 105 9.25 -10.85 -0.47
N ILE A 106 9.00 -11.88 -1.26
CA ILE A 106 7.88 -12.82 -1.10
C ILE A 106 8.36 -14.27 -1.32
N GLY A 107 7.61 -15.23 -0.78
CA GLY A 107 7.87 -16.65 -1.02
C GLY A 107 7.57 -17.07 -2.46
N PRO A 108 8.10 -18.22 -2.92
CA PRO A 108 8.02 -18.63 -4.33
C PRO A 108 6.61 -18.94 -4.82
N ASP A 109 5.69 -19.34 -3.95
CA ASP A 109 4.29 -19.67 -4.26
C ASP A 109 3.30 -18.55 -3.88
N HIS A 110 3.83 -17.35 -3.63
CA HIS A 110 3.04 -16.24 -3.10
C HIS A 110 1.99 -15.75 -4.09
N TYR A 111 2.40 -15.51 -5.33
CA TYR A 111 1.46 -15.06 -6.36
C TYR A 111 0.53 -16.19 -6.79
N GLU A 112 1.00 -17.44 -6.92
CA GLU A 112 0.12 -18.58 -7.21
C GLU A 112 -1.05 -18.64 -6.21
N TYR A 113 -0.76 -18.51 -4.91
CA TYR A 113 -1.78 -18.45 -3.87
C TYR A 113 -2.72 -17.23 -4.02
N LEU A 114 -2.18 -16.02 -4.25
CA LEU A 114 -3.01 -14.83 -4.37
C LEU A 114 -3.85 -14.82 -5.66
N LEU A 115 -3.34 -15.41 -6.75
CA LEU A 115 -4.06 -15.55 -8.01
C LEU A 115 -5.23 -16.54 -7.88
N SER A 116 -5.12 -17.60 -7.06
CA SER A 116 -6.25 -18.49 -6.77
C SER A 116 -7.44 -17.73 -6.18
N LYS A 117 -7.20 -16.69 -5.36
CA LYS A 117 -8.24 -15.89 -4.72
C LYS A 117 -9.05 -15.04 -5.71
N TYR A 118 -8.43 -14.63 -6.82
CA TYR A 118 -9.12 -13.95 -7.91
C TYR A 118 -10.26 -14.79 -8.51
N SER A 119 -10.01 -16.10 -8.70
CA SER A 119 -10.97 -17.03 -9.28
C SER A 119 -12.04 -17.47 -8.27
N GLU A 120 -11.72 -17.50 -6.97
CA GLU A 120 -12.63 -17.90 -5.91
C GLU A 120 -13.74 -16.88 -5.62
N ASP A 121 -13.47 -15.56 -5.81
CA ASP A 121 -14.45 -14.50 -5.52
C ASP A 121 -14.41 -13.40 -6.59
N GLN A 122 -15.44 -13.36 -7.44
CA GLN A 122 -15.58 -12.36 -8.51
C GLN A 122 -15.84 -10.94 -7.98
N THR A 123 -16.22 -10.79 -6.72
CA THR A 123 -16.45 -9.49 -6.07
C THR A 123 -15.20 -8.93 -5.39
N LEU A 124 -14.10 -9.71 -5.37
CA LEU A 124 -12.82 -9.31 -4.81
C LEU A 124 -12.13 -8.29 -5.73
N GLY A 125 -12.06 -7.04 -5.28
CA GLY A 125 -11.49 -5.93 -6.06
C GLY A 125 -10.05 -5.60 -5.67
N VAL A 126 -9.71 -5.66 -4.35
CA VAL A 126 -8.36 -5.37 -3.86
C VAL A 126 -7.95 -6.42 -2.84
N TRP A 127 -6.77 -7.01 -3.03
CA TRP A 127 -6.26 -7.98 -2.06
C TRP A 127 -4.73 -8.00 -1.99
N GLY A 128 -4.22 -8.71 -1.00
CA GLY A 128 -2.79 -8.89 -0.77
C GLY A 128 -2.53 -9.74 0.45
N ALA A 129 -1.31 -9.68 0.94
CA ALA A 129 -0.86 -10.39 2.13
C ALA A 129 -0.34 -9.41 3.19
N PRO A 130 -0.27 -9.81 4.48
CA PRO A 130 0.37 -9.02 5.51
C PRO A 130 1.88 -8.97 5.29
N PHE A 131 2.53 -8.03 5.97
CA PHE A 131 3.98 -7.94 5.97
C PHE A 131 4.57 -8.25 7.35
N ARG A 132 5.85 -8.61 7.35
CA ARG A 132 6.69 -8.78 8.52
C ARG A 132 7.93 -7.91 8.39
N GLU A 133 8.34 -7.25 9.47
CA GLU A 133 9.59 -6.50 9.61
C GLU A 133 10.43 -7.16 10.69
N GLY A 134 11.55 -7.76 10.33
CA GLY A 134 12.35 -8.56 11.25
C GLY A 134 11.52 -9.67 11.91
N SER A 135 11.45 -9.67 13.25
CA SER A 135 10.63 -10.61 14.04
C SER A 135 9.18 -10.13 14.26
N GLN A 136 8.85 -8.88 13.89
CA GLN A 136 7.52 -8.31 14.13
C GLN A 136 6.58 -8.63 12.97
N GLN A 137 5.51 -9.37 13.26
CA GLN A 137 4.43 -9.62 12.33
C GLN A 137 3.30 -8.61 12.56
N TYR A 138 2.64 -8.18 11.48
CA TYR A 138 1.50 -7.28 11.57
C TYR A 138 0.37 -7.90 12.39
N ASN A 139 -0.12 -7.16 13.39
CA ASN A 139 -1.16 -7.64 14.29
C ASN A 139 -2.55 -7.16 13.82
N TYR A 140 -3.39 -8.11 13.39
CA TYR A 140 -4.76 -7.85 12.94
C TYR A 140 -5.80 -7.84 14.09
N SER A 141 -5.41 -7.97 15.35
CA SER A 141 -6.36 -7.96 16.47
C SER A 141 -7.22 -6.70 16.53
N PHE A 142 -6.69 -5.57 16.04
CA PHE A 142 -7.39 -4.28 16.01
C PHE A 142 -7.48 -3.66 14.61
N SER A 143 -6.82 -4.25 13.62
CA SER A 143 -6.90 -3.85 12.23
C SER A 143 -7.80 -4.82 11.48
N SER A 144 -8.68 -4.29 10.63
CA SER A 144 -9.51 -5.15 9.78
C SER A 144 -8.67 -5.82 8.70
N ILE A 145 -8.93 -7.10 8.46
CA ILE A 145 -8.38 -7.84 7.30
C ILE A 145 -8.85 -7.25 5.96
N GLU A 146 -9.83 -6.36 5.97
CA GLU A 146 -10.26 -5.59 4.80
C GLU A 146 -9.28 -4.48 4.43
N ASN A 147 -8.33 -4.14 5.30
CA ASN A 147 -7.26 -3.20 4.98
C ASN A 147 -6.11 -3.96 4.32
N VAL A 148 -5.81 -3.62 3.08
CA VAL A 148 -4.75 -4.24 2.30
C VAL A 148 -3.53 -3.33 2.30
N TRP A 149 -2.38 -3.89 2.66
CA TRP A 149 -1.12 -3.15 2.70
C TRP A 149 -0.62 -2.81 1.31
N GLY A 150 -0.17 -1.57 1.13
CA GLY A 150 0.24 -1.04 -0.16
C GLY A 150 1.59 -1.53 -0.68
N GLY A 151 2.41 -2.22 0.12
CA GLY A 151 3.70 -2.73 -0.32
C GLY A 151 3.61 -3.99 -1.20
N CYS A 152 2.49 -4.74 -1.11
CA CYS A 152 2.16 -5.85 -1.99
C CYS A 152 0.64 -5.90 -2.15
N GLN A 153 0.11 -5.21 -3.15
CA GLN A 153 -1.32 -4.98 -3.33
C GLN A 153 -1.74 -5.36 -4.75
N LEU A 154 -2.71 -6.25 -4.87
CA LEU A 154 -3.30 -6.67 -6.13
C LEU A 154 -4.67 -6.04 -6.31
N PHE A 155 -4.97 -5.66 -7.54
CA PHE A 155 -6.26 -5.14 -7.97
C PHE A 155 -6.82 -6.00 -9.09
N ARG A 156 -8.11 -6.32 -9.03
CA ARG A 156 -8.85 -6.68 -10.21
C ARG A 156 -8.84 -5.48 -11.16
N ARG A 157 -8.57 -5.67 -12.45
CA ARG A 157 -8.44 -4.56 -13.39
C ARG A 157 -9.67 -3.66 -13.41
N GLU A 158 -10.86 -4.25 -13.48
CA GLU A 158 -12.13 -3.50 -13.49
C GLU A 158 -12.27 -2.62 -12.24
N CYS A 159 -11.90 -3.15 -11.08
CA CYS A 159 -11.88 -2.37 -9.83
C CYS A 159 -10.89 -1.21 -9.91
N PHE A 160 -9.67 -1.45 -10.39
CA PHE A 160 -8.63 -0.43 -10.51
C PHE A 160 -9.05 0.71 -11.44
N GLU A 161 -9.63 0.37 -12.58
CA GLU A 161 -10.13 1.33 -13.56
C GLU A 161 -11.34 2.12 -13.02
N GLU A 162 -12.28 1.44 -12.35
CA GLU A 162 -13.48 2.07 -11.78
C GLU A 162 -13.17 3.07 -10.65
N ILE A 163 -12.13 2.80 -9.84
CA ILE A 163 -11.69 3.75 -8.80
C ILE A 163 -10.80 4.87 -9.35
N GLY A 164 -10.37 4.79 -10.62
CA GLY A 164 -9.49 5.75 -11.25
C GLY A 164 -8.02 5.61 -10.82
N GLY A 165 -7.61 4.43 -10.35
CA GLY A 165 -6.24 4.15 -9.90
C GLY A 165 -5.89 4.77 -8.55
N TYR A 166 -4.60 5.01 -8.33
CA TYR A 166 -4.13 5.68 -7.10
C TYR A 166 -4.31 7.19 -7.17
N ILE A 167 -4.81 7.81 -6.09
CA ILE A 167 -4.92 9.27 -5.96
C ILE A 167 -3.59 9.85 -5.44
N PRO A 168 -2.96 10.82 -6.15
CA PRO A 168 -1.67 11.39 -5.76
C PRO A 168 -1.80 12.31 -4.55
N VAL A 169 -1.57 11.79 -3.34
CA VAL A 169 -1.59 12.54 -2.09
C VAL A 169 -0.17 12.72 -1.57
N LYS A 170 0.29 13.97 -1.41
CA LYS A 170 1.65 14.29 -0.93
C LYS A 170 1.94 13.70 0.45
N GLY A 171 0.95 13.63 1.31
CA GLY A 171 1.05 13.12 2.68
C GLY A 171 1.16 11.58 2.78
N GLY A 172 0.86 10.84 1.72
CA GLY A 172 0.81 9.36 1.72
C GLY A 172 -0.61 8.81 1.85
N CYS A 173 -0.74 7.57 2.36
CA CYS A 173 -2.01 6.82 2.47
C CYS A 173 -2.68 6.52 1.12
N ILE A 174 -1.94 6.54 0.02
CA ILE A 174 -2.46 6.32 -1.33
C ILE A 174 -3.10 4.92 -1.47
N ASP A 175 -2.47 3.92 -0.86
CA ASP A 175 -2.93 2.54 -0.76
C ASP A 175 -4.24 2.43 0.04
N HIS A 176 -4.31 3.06 1.19
CA HIS A 176 -5.50 3.09 2.03
C HIS A 176 -6.67 3.78 1.33
N ILE A 177 -6.42 4.89 0.64
CA ILE A 177 -7.42 5.62 -0.15
C ILE A 177 -7.95 4.73 -1.27
N ALA A 178 -7.09 4.00 -2.00
CA ALA A 178 -7.51 3.09 -3.05
C ALA A 178 -8.39 1.95 -2.50
N VAL A 179 -8.03 1.37 -1.34
CA VAL A 179 -8.82 0.32 -0.66
C VAL A 179 -10.20 0.83 -0.25
N ILE A 180 -10.31 2.05 0.32
CA ILE A 180 -11.61 2.63 0.69
C ILE A 180 -12.42 2.97 -0.56
N SER A 181 -11.78 3.46 -1.63
CA SER A 181 -12.44 3.76 -2.90
C SER A 181 -13.05 2.51 -3.51
N ALA A 182 -12.32 1.38 -3.49
CA ALA A 182 -12.84 0.10 -3.95
C ALA A 182 -14.09 -0.33 -3.15
N ARG A 183 -14.04 -0.25 -1.81
CA ARG A 183 -15.21 -0.57 -0.98
C ARG A 183 -16.39 0.37 -1.22
N MET A 184 -16.13 1.66 -1.44
CA MET A 184 -17.19 2.63 -1.77
C MET A 184 -17.91 2.27 -3.07
N LYS A 185 -17.20 1.64 -4.02
CA LYS A 185 -17.74 1.12 -5.28
C LYS A 185 -18.39 -0.27 -5.15
N GLY A 186 -18.40 -0.86 -3.96
CA GLY A 186 -19.01 -2.17 -3.69
C GLY A 186 -18.08 -3.36 -3.81
N TRP A 187 -16.81 -3.15 -4.14
CA TRP A 187 -15.81 -4.21 -4.21
C TRP A 187 -15.42 -4.70 -2.82
N LYS A 188 -15.20 -6.00 -2.70
CA LYS A 188 -14.56 -6.56 -1.50
C LYS A 188 -13.07 -6.28 -1.49
N THR A 189 -12.54 -6.05 -0.31
CA THR A 189 -11.11 -5.91 -0.08
C THR A 189 -10.66 -6.87 1.01
N ARG A 190 -9.50 -7.56 0.84
CA ARG A 190 -9.09 -8.57 1.82
C ARG A 190 -7.58 -8.77 1.86
N THR A 191 -7.03 -8.86 3.05
CA THR A 191 -5.71 -9.40 3.32
C THR A 191 -5.82 -10.87 3.66
N PHE A 192 -5.09 -11.72 2.93
CA PHE A 192 -4.97 -13.15 3.17
C PHE A 192 -3.72 -13.41 4.02
N THR A 193 -3.91 -13.99 5.20
CA THR A 193 -2.86 -14.13 6.22
C THR A 193 -2.02 -15.38 6.08
N GLU A 194 -2.36 -16.26 5.15
CA GLU A 194 -1.69 -17.54 4.89
C GLU A 194 -0.34 -17.38 4.17
N ARG A 195 -0.11 -16.21 3.60
CA ARG A 195 1.17 -15.80 3.00
C ARG A 195 1.61 -14.48 3.63
N VAL A 196 2.92 -14.26 3.72
CA VAL A 196 3.50 -13.08 4.37
C VAL A 196 4.57 -12.49 3.46
N CYS A 197 4.53 -11.16 3.28
CA CYS A 197 5.59 -10.40 2.64
C CYS A 197 6.68 -10.05 3.65
N ILE A 198 7.94 -10.00 3.24
CA ILE A 198 9.04 -9.51 4.05
C ILE A 198 9.36 -8.09 3.60
N HIS A 199 9.16 -7.12 4.48
CA HIS A 199 9.52 -5.73 4.28
C HIS A 199 10.90 -5.49 4.87
N HIS A 200 11.87 -5.14 4.02
CA HIS A 200 13.29 -5.07 4.40
C HIS A 200 13.65 -3.73 5.04
N ARG A 201 12.90 -2.68 4.75
CA ARG A 201 13.10 -1.36 5.36
C ARG A 201 12.18 -1.20 6.57
N SER A 202 12.73 -0.94 7.74
CA SER A 202 11.91 -0.68 8.92
C SER A 202 11.08 0.59 8.75
N MET A 203 9.76 0.48 8.96
CA MET A 203 8.85 1.63 8.91
C MET A 203 9.17 2.63 10.04
N GLY A 204 9.09 3.92 9.72
CA GLY A 204 9.29 4.99 10.71
C GLY A 204 10.74 5.42 10.93
N THR A 205 11.74 4.79 10.28
CA THR A 205 13.15 5.23 10.37
C THR A 205 13.40 6.58 9.69
N ALA A 206 12.49 7.04 8.84
CA ALA A 206 12.58 8.37 8.23
C ALA A 206 12.29 9.52 9.21
N ASP A 207 11.68 9.23 10.36
CA ASP A 207 11.35 10.21 11.39
C ASP A 207 12.35 10.15 12.55
N LYS A 208 13.07 11.25 12.78
CA LYS A 208 13.88 11.42 13.98
C LYS A 208 12.95 11.57 15.19
N GLY A 209 12.55 10.44 15.80
CA GLY A 209 11.79 10.38 17.05
C GLY A 209 10.36 9.86 16.93
N VAL A 210 9.99 8.93 17.82
CA VAL A 210 8.70 8.24 17.86
C VAL A 210 7.52 9.20 18.04
N LEU A 211 7.66 10.24 18.88
CA LEU A 211 6.59 11.21 19.11
C LEU A 211 6.30 12.05 17.86
N LYS A 212 7.34 12.44 17.11
CA LYS A 212 7.18 13.14 15.84
C LYS A 212 6.47 12.27 14.81
N ALA A 213 6.79 10.98 14.75
CA ALA A 213 6.10 10.01 13.90
C ALA A 213 4.60 9.89 14.26
N ARG A 214 4.27 9.82 15.58
CA ARG A 214 2.87 9.78 16.04
C ARG A 214 2.11 11.06 15.72
N PHE A 215 2.73 12.22 15.93
CA PHE A 215 2.14 13.51 15.54
C PHE A 215 1.83 13.57 14.04
N ARG A 216 2.78 13.18 13.19
CA ARG A 216 2.57 13.12 11.73
C ARG A 216 1.48 12.12 11.34
N MET A 217 1.38 11.00 12.06
CA MET A 217 0.31 10.02 11.83
C MET A 217 -1.06 10.66 12.08
N GLY A 218 -1.25 11.38 13.19
CA GLY A 218 -2.50 12.10 13.46
C GLY A 218 -2.83 13.15 12.38
N ALA A 219 -1.82 13.88 11.90
CA ALA A 219 -2.02 14.83 10.80
C ALA A 219 -2.43 14.10 9.49
N LYS A 220 -1.87 12.93 9.20
CA LYS A 220 -2.28 12.08 8.06
C LYS A 220 -3.70 11.58 8.23
N ASP A 221 -4.08 11.13 9.44
CA ASP A 221 -5.43 10.67 9.74
C ASP A 221 -6.48 11.75 9.47
N TYR A 222 -6.17 13.01 9.79
CA TYR A 222 -7.00 14.15 9.40
C TYR A 222 -7.05 14.30 7.86
N SER A 223 -5.91 14.24 7.18
CA SER A 223 -5.82 14.45 5.73
C SER A 223 -6.56 13.39 4.90
N VAL A 224 -6.78 12.20 5.44
CA VAL A 224 -7.64 11.17 4.83
C VAL A 224 -9.08 11.22 5.34
N GLY A 225 -9.45 12.27 6.08
CA GLY A 225 -10.80 12.56 6.49
C GLY A 225 -11.34 11.70 7.62
N ASN A 226 -10.50 11.08 8.45
CA ASN A 226 -10.95 10.26 9.57
C ASN A 226 -11.95 11.00 10.47
N HIS A 227 -12.93 10.25 10.99
CA HIS A 227 -13.93 10.80 11.90
C HIS A 227 -13.30 11.17 13.25
N PRO A 228 -13.60 12.34 13.86
CA PRO A 228 -13.01 12.74 15.14
C PRO A 228 -13.19 11.71 16.29
N VAL A 229 -14.35 11.07 16.38
CA VAL A 229 -14.63 10.04 17.39
C VAL A 229 -13.75 8.80 17.13
N TRP A 230 -13.54 8.40 15.88
CA TRP A 230 -12.61 7.34 15.52
C TRP A 230 -11.19 7.67 15.93
N GLU A 231 -10.76 8.91 15.70
CA GLU A 231 -9.43 9.37 16.06
C GLU A 231 -9.21 9.44 17.57
N LEU A 232 -10.23 9.85 18.33
CA LEU A 232 -10.21 9.80 19.79
C LEU A 232 -9.99 8.35 20.27
N PHE A 233 -10.77 7.39 19.73
CA PHE A 233 -10.61 5.97 20.07
C PHE A 233 -9.19 5.47 19.74
N ARG A 234 -8.66 5.80 18.56
CA ARG A 234 -7.29 5.44 18.16
C ARG A 234 -6.24 6.04 19.07
N SER A 235 -6.42 7.29 19.47
CA SER A 235 -5.50 7.99 20.39
C SER A 235 -5.49 7.34 21.76
N VAL A 236 -6.66 7.01 22.32
CA VAL A 236 -6.77 6.28 23.59
C VAL A 236 -6.12 4.89 23.49
N TYR A 237 -6.40 4.15 22.40
CA TYR A 237 -5.74 2.86 22.18
C TYR A 237 -4.22 3.01 22.06
N GLN A 238 -3.74 4.07 21.38
CA GLN A 238 -2.30 4.32 21.23
C GLN A 238 -1.63 4.67 22.58
N MET A 239 -2.38 5.20 23.56
CA MET A 239 -1.86 5.45 24.92
C MET A 239 -1.48 4.15 25.64
N THR A 240 -2.04 2.99 25.26
CA THR A 240 -1.66 1.67 25.80
C THR A 240 -0.39 1.09 25.18
N LYS A 241 0.19 1.76 24.17
CA LYS A 241 1.38 1.32 23.44
C LYS A 241 2.57 2.23 23.72
N SER A 242 3.79 1.68 23.60
CA SER A 242 5.00 2.49 23.78
C SER A 242 5.14 3.56 22.68
N PRO A 243 5.48 4.79 23.05
CA PRO A 243 5.58 5.35 24.41
C PRO A 243 4.20 5.57 25.04
N VAL A 244 4.00 4.95 26.21
CA VAL A 244 2.71 4.92 26.90
C VAL A 244 2.22 6.35 27.20
N VAL A 245 0.93 6.60 27.03
CA VAL A 245 0.23 7.88 27.16
C VAL A 245 0.70 8.93 26.14
N VAL A 246 1.97 9.33 26.16
CA VAL A 246 2.48 10.43 25.32
C VAL A 246 2.41 10.13 23.82
N GLY A 247 2.46 8.87 23.42
CA GLY A 247 2.28 8.46 22.03
C GLY A 247 0.86 8.75 21.52
N GLY A 248 -0.14 8.49 22.32
CA GLY A 248 -1.54 8.79 22.01
C GLY A 248 -1.83 10.29 22.04
N LEU A 249 -1.24 11.03 22.99
CA LEU A 249 -1.35 12.49 23.04
C LEU A 249 -0.73 13.13 21.80
N ALA A 250 0.43 12.66 21.36
CA ALA A 250 1.07 13.15 20.14
C ALA A 250 0.21 12.89 18.89
N LEU A 251 -0.43 11.71 18.79
CA LEU A 251 -1.37 11.38 17.73
C LEU A 251 -2.56 12.34 17.72
N ALA A 252 -3.23 12.51 18.86
CA ALA A 252 -4.36 13.43 19.02
C ALA A 252 -3.97 14.88 18.69
N ALA A 253 -2.80 15.34 19.13
CA ALA A 253 -2.29 16.66 18.84
C ALA A 253 -2.08 16.90 17.34
N GLY A 254 -1.53 15.92 16.61
CA GLY A 254 -1.35 16.01 15.16
C GLY A 254 -2.67 16.17 14.42
N TYR A 255 -3.67 15.37 14.78
CA TYR A 255 -5.02 15.45 14.21
C TYR A 255 -5.69 16.79 14.53
N THR A 256 -5.71 17.19 15.81
CA THR A 256 -6.36 18.43 16.28
C THR A 256 -5.70 19.67 15.66
N MET A 257 -4.37 19.68 15.56
CA MET A 257 -3.66 20.79 14.93
C MET A 257 -4.05 20.94 13.44
N SER A 258 -4.16 19.81 12.71
CA SER A 258 -4.59 19.83 11.31
C SER A 258 -6.04 20.26 11.16
N LEU A 259 -6.91 19.85 12.09
CA LEU A 259 -8.31 20.30 12.16
C LEU A 259 -8.43 21.82 12.40
N LEU A 260 -7.69 22.34 13.39
CA LEU A 260 -7.70 23.79 13.71
C LEU A 260 -7.14 24.63 12.55
N ARG A 261 -6.12 24.14 11.87
CA ARG A 261 -5.53 24.78 10.69
C ARG A 261 -6.38 24.63 9.43
N LYS A 262 -7.47 23.85 9.48
CA LYS A 262 -8.31 23.54 8.33
C LYS A 262 -7.49 23.03 7.14
N THR A 263 -6.50 22.17 7.42
CA THR A 263 -5.65 21.59 6.37
C THR A 263 -6.52 20.90 5.32
N ASP A 264 -6.17 21.04 4.04
CA ASP A 264 -6.93 20.44 2.95
C ASP A 264 -7.00 18.92 3.07
N ILE A 265 -8.19 18.37 2.76
CA ILE A 265 -8.44 16.94 2.62
C ILE A 265 -8.48 16.64 1.11
N PRO A 266 -7.43 16.03 0.54
CA PRO A 266 -7.25 15.91 -0.91
C PRO A 266 -8.07 14.79 -1.56
N ILE A 267 -9.12 14.33 -0.91
CA ILE A 267 -10.03 13.29 -1.40
C ILE A 267 -11.48 13.81 -1.44
N SER A 268 -12.33 13.14 -2.21
CA SER A 268 -13.72 13.60 -2.40
C SER A 268 -14.52 13.56 -1.09
N ARG A 269 -15.51 14.47 -0.98
CA ARG A 269 -16.42 14.52 0.18
C ARG A 269 -17.19 13.22 0.36
N ASP A 270 -17.56 12.57 -0.74
CA ASP A 270 -18.29 11.28 -0.72
C ASP A 270 -17.42 10.16 -0.14
N LEU A 271 -16.14 10.10 -0.52
CA LEU A 271 -15.20 9.14 0.02
C LEU A 271 -14.96 9.36 1.52
N VAL A 272 -14.83 10.63 1.96
CA VAL A 272 -14.75 10.99 3.38
C VAL A 272 -16.01 10.52 4.13
N ALA A 273 -17.21 10.82 3.59
CA ALA A 273 -18.46 10.43 4.21
C ALA A 273 -18.62 8.91 4.30
N PHE A 274 -18.22 8.17 3.26
CA PHE A 274 -18.21 6.71 3.26
C PHE A 274 -17.25 6.16 4.31
N SER A 275 -15.98 6.61 4.31
CA SER A 275 -14.97 6.19 5.29
C SER A 275 -15.42 6.43 6.73
N ARG A 276 -15.99 7.59 7.01
CA ARG A 276 -16.51 7.93 8.35
C ARG A 276 -17.65 7.02 8.79
N ARG A 277 -18.56 6.66 7.89
CA ARG A 277 -19.62 5.68 8.17
C ARG A 277 -19.06 4.32 8.53
N GLU A 278 -18.09 3.81 7.76
CA GLU A 278 -17.40 2.55 8.10
C GLU A 278 -16.73 2.60 9.47
N GLN A 279 -16.02 3.69 9.79
CA GLN A 279 -15.34 3.88 11.06
C GLN A 279 -16.34 3.84 12.24
N LEU A 280 -17.45 4.56 12.13
CA LEU A 280 -18.49 4.55 13.17
C LEU A 280 -19.17 3.18 13.31
N GLN A 281 -19.41 2.48 12.20
CA GLN A 281 -19.95 1.11 12.24
C GLN A 281 -18.98 0.15 12.94
N ARG A 282 -17.67 0.28 12.69
CA ARG A 282 -16.64 -0.52 13.40
C ARG A 282 -16.62 -0.23 14.89
N LEU A 283 -16.68 1.03 15.28
CA LEU A 283 -16.77 1.40 16.70
C LEU A 283 -18.01 0.77 17.37
N ARG A 284 -19.19 0.87 16.72
CA ARG A 284 -20.40 0.23 17.25
C ARG A 284 -20.22 -1.27 17.47
N LYS A 285 -19.57 -1.97 16.54
CA LYS A 285 -19.29 -3.41 16.67
C LYS A 285 -18.32 -3.73 17.82
N VAL A 286 -17.34 -2.85 18.10
CA VAL A 286 -16.40 -3.01 19.21
C VAL A 286 -17.13 -2.86 20.56
N PHE A 287 -18.01 -1.86 20.70
CA PHE A 287 -18.74 -1.59 21.94
C PHE A 287 -20.00 -2.45 22.11
N ALA A 288 -20.49 -3.11 21.06
CA ALA A 288 -21.63 -4.02 21.14
C ALA A 288 -21.24 -5.48 21.43
N ARG A 289 -19.94 -5.78 21.54
CA ARG A 289 -19.50 -7.11 22.00
C ARG A 289 -19.61 -7.15 23.53
N PRO A 290 -20.39 -8.11 24.09
CA PRO A 290 -20.53 -8.28 25.53
C PRO A 290 -19.21 -8.62 26.20
#